data_59d02f5d87dfd51e1c149753201cf6ba
#
_entry.id   59d02f5d87dfd51e1c149753201cf6ba
#
_cell.length_a   1.000
_cell.length_b   1.000
_cell.length_c   1.000
_cell.angle_alpha   90.00
_cell.angle_beta   90.00
_cell.angle_gamma   90.00
#
_symmetry.space_group_name_H-M   'P 1'
#
loop_
_entity.id
_entity.type
_entity.pdbx_description
1 polymer ?
#
loop_
_entity_poly.entity_id
_entity_poly.type
_entity_poly.pdbx_seq_one_letter_code
_entity_poly.pdbx_strand_id
1 'polypeptide(L)'
;GGSINGSWAVQDYGYSRTGQSSGSGPVDIYSAAKAIPRFGVPYDEEGNIITNPCGSTTNVYTVIDEWNKSTDNRQTFRALGSFYGQFDFGKIWAPLEGLSYKISFGPDFRHYRQGIFISKDSAVKMGSKNYAKYATDRYLSWTLDNQINYNKTFGKHNLGVTLLQSASKYNKESGSESANAIPNEN
;
A
#
# COMPACT_ATOMS: atom_id res chain seq x y z
N GLY A 1 12.67 26.77 -6.46
CA GLY A 1 11.41 26.44 -5.80
C GLY A 1 11.38 25.01 -5.35
N GLY A 2 10.40 24.64 -4.55
CA GLY A 2 10.21 23.29 -4.08
C GLY A 2 8.87 23.08 -3.40
N SER A 3 8.42 21.84 -3.34
CA SER A 3 7.25 21.42 -2.58
C SER A 3 7.52 20.08 -1.89
N ILE A 4 6.88 19.88 -0.76
CA ILE A 4 6.86 18.59 -0.05
C ILE A 4 5.42 18.25 0.24
N ASN A 5 5.00 17.05 -0.13
CA ASN A 5 3.68 16.51 0.15
C ASN A 5 3.84 15.21 0.94
N GLY A 6 3.04 15.05 1.98
CA GLY A 6 2.99 13.84 2.78
C GLY A 6 1.57 13.30 2.90
N SER A 7 1.43 12.00 2.98
CA SER A 7 0.17 11.33 3.27
C SER A 7 0.37 10.22 4.29
N TRP A 8 -0.61 10.07 5.15
CA TRP A 8 -0.69 8.97 6.10
C TRP A 8 -2.07 8.32 5.98
N ALA A 9 -2.10 7.01 5.76
CA ALA A 9 -3.32 6.25 5.70
C ALA A 9 -3.24 5.06 6.65
N VAL A 10 -4.30 4.87 7.44
CA VAL A 10 -4.50 3.70 8.29
C VAL A 10 -5.81 3.05 7.88
N GLN A 11 -5.78 1.75 7.67
CA GLN A 11 -6.94 0.97 7.26
C GLN A 11 -6.97 -0.32 8.07
N ASP A 12 -8.13 -0.64 8.62
CA ASP A 12 -8.41 -1.94 9.22
C ASP A 12 -9.41 -2.67 8.33
N TYR A 13 -9.01 -3.81 7.83
CA TYR A 13 -9.83 -4.64 6.96
C TYR A 13 -10.59 -5.73 7.74
N GLY A 14 -10.37 -5.82 9.05
CA GLY A 14 -10.99 -6.82 9.89
C GLY A 14 -10.78 -8.24 9.40
N TYR A 15 -11.86 -8.93 9.09
CA TYR A 15 -11.83 -10.25 8.47
C TYR A 15 -11.17 -10.19 7.10
N SER A 16 -9.97 -10.63 7.06
CA SER A 16 -9.09 -10.32 5.97
C SER A 16 -9.20 -11.26 4.79
N ARG A 17 -9.06 -10.69 3.61
CA ARG A 17 -8.66 -11.37 2.38
C ARG A 17 -7.29 -12.04 2.47
N THR A 18 -6.64 -12.02 3.61
CA THR A 18 -5.24 -12.37 3.72
C THR A 18 -5.01 -13.84 3.55
N GLY A 19 -5.00 -14.25 2.30
CA GLY A 19 -4.23 -15.39 1.87
C GLY A 19 -4.53 -16.71 2.55
N GLN A 20 -5.66 -16.87 3.18
CA GLN A 20 -6.17 -18.17 3.52
C GLN A 20 -6.83 -18.77 2.28
N SER A 21 -6.07 -18.84 1.23
CA SER A 21 -6.39 -19.56 0.00
C SER A 21 -6.23 -21.06 0.16
N SER A 22 -6.47 -21.60 1.31
CA SER A 22 -6.70 -23.02 1.43
C SER A 22 -8.12 -23.30 0.99
N GLY A 23 -8.32 -23.27 -0.26
CA GLY A 23 -9.30 -23.99 -1.07
C GLY A 23 -10.78 -23.91 -0.77
N SER A 24 -11.25 -23.48 0.39
CA SER A 24 -12.63 -23.76 0.79
C SER A 24 -13.26 -22.70 1.69
N GLY A 25 -12.56 -21.68 2.13
CA GLY A 25 -13.12 -20.64 2.99
C GLY A 25 -13.50 -19.38 2.22
N PRO A 26 -14.48 -18.60 2.72
CA PRO A 26 -14.84 -17.35 2.12
C PRO A 26 -13.66 -16.36 2.21
N VAL A 27 -13.45 -15.64 1.13
CA VAL A 27 -12.29 -14.74 0.95
C VAL A 27 -12.43 -13.44 1.74
N ASP A 28 -13.65 -13.06 2.06
CA ASP A 28 -13.99 -11.86 2.84
C ASP A 28 -15.38 -12.00 3.47
N ILE A 29 -15.68 -11.16 4.48
CA ILE A 29 -16.95 -11.19 5.22
C ILE A 29 -18.16 -11.04 4.30
N TYR A 30 -18.09 -10.17 3.30
CA TYR A 30 -19.20 -9.94 2.40
C TYR A 30 -19.51 -11.17 1.51
N SER A 31 -18.47 -11.75 0.95
CA SER A 31 -18.59 -12.98 0.15
C SER A 31 -19.07 -14.15 1.00
N ALA A 32 -18.59 -14.24 2.23
CA ALA A 32 -19.05 -15.24 3.20
C ALA A 32 -20.54 -15.08 3.54
N ALA A 33 -20.96 -13.86 3.84
CA ALA A 33 -22.36 -13.59 4.15
C ALA A 33 -23.30 -13.90 2.98
N LYS A 34 -22.87 -13.62 1.75
CA LYS A 34 -23.65 -13.97 0.55
C LYS A 34 -23.75 -15.47 0.29
N ALA A 35 -22.78 -16.25 0.76
CA ALA A 35 -22.79 -17.68 0.59
C ALA A 35 -23.75 -18.41 1.57
N ILE A 36 -24.19 -17.74 2.65
CA ILE A 36 -25.12 -18.31 3.62
C ILE A 36 -26.54 -18.26 3.03
N PRO A 37 -27.17 -19.42 2.77
CA PRO A 37 -28.53 -19.45 2.29
C PRO A 37 -29.52 -19.04 3.38
N ARG A 38 -30.75 -18.68 2.98
CA ARG A 38 -31.79 -18.16 3.87
C ARG A 38 -32.24 -19.12 4.99
N PHE A 39 -32.00 -20.43 4.81
CA PHE A 39 -32.32 -21.45 5.80
C PHE A 39 -31.14 -21.78 6.74
N GLY A 40 -30.03 -21.08 6.62
CA GLY A 40 -28.90 -21.26 7.54
C GLY A 40 -29.31 -20.88 8.97
N VAL A 41 -28.95 -21.72 9.93
CA VAL A 41 -29.26 -21.52 11.36
C VAL A 41 -28.04 -20.88 12.02
N PRO A 42 -28.14 -19.63 12.49
CA PRO A 42 -26.98 -18.91 13.01
C PRO A 42 -26.63 -19.28 14.46
N TYR A 43 -27.58 -19.71 15.27
CA TYR A 43 -27.41 -20.00 16.70
C TYR A 43 -27.99 -21.36 17.03
N ASP A 44 -27.41 -22.03 18.03
CA ASP A 44 -27.96 -23.24 18.64
C ASP A 44 -29.07 -22.89 19.66
N GLU A 45 -29.66 -23.92 20.28
CA GLU A 45 -30.73 -23.75 21.28
C GLU A 45 -30.25 -23.04 22.54
N GLU A 46 -28.96 -23.08 22.83
CA GLU A 46 -28.29 -22.41 23.95
C GLU A 46 -27.85 -20.96 23.59
N GLY A 47 -27.99 -20.54 22.34
CA GLY A 47 -27.65 -19.20 21.88
C GLY A 47 -26.18 -19.06 21.45
N ASN A 48 -25.42 -20.15 21.31
CA ASN A 48 -24.06 -20.08 20.80
C ASN A 48 -24.05 -19.98 19.27
N ILE A 49 -23.02 -19.36 18.74
CA ILE A 49 -22.85 -19.19 17.30
C ILE A 49 -22.50 -20.52 16.64
N ILE A 50 -23.30 -20.93 15.66
CA ILE A 50 -23.01 -22.11 14.85
C ILE A 50 -21.98 -21.76 13.77
N THR A 51 -20.81 -22.40 13.81
CA THR A 51 -19.72 -22.17 12.85
C THR A 51 -20.12 -22.50 11.40
N ASN A 52 -20.90 -23.58 11.22
CA ASN A 52 -21.40 -24.03 9.91
C ASN A 52 -22.93 -23.94 9.88
N PRO A 53 -23.53 -22.80 9.57
CA PRO A 53 -24.97 -22.59 9.67
C PRO A 53 -25.83 -23.45 8.71
N CYS A 54 -25.18 -24.09 7.75
CA CYS A 54 -25.83 -24.99 6.77
C CYS A 54 -25.48 -26.47 6.98
N GLY A 55 -24.86 -26.79 8.13
CA GLY A 55 -24.43 -28.13 8.48
C GLY A 55 -22.95 -28.40 8.17
N SER A 56 -22.35 -29.32 8.91
CA SER A 56 -20.91 -29.60 8.91
C SER A 56 -20.35 -30.16 7.59
N THR A 57 -21.21 -30.62 6.71
CA THR A 57 -20.83 -31.15 5.37
C THR A 57 -20.66 -30.03 4.33
N THR A 58 -21.01 -28.76 4.69
CA THR A 58 -20.90 -27.63 3.79
C THR A 58 -19.65 -26.82 4.10
N ASN A 59 -19.08 -26.17 3.08
CA ASN A 59 -18.00 -25.20 3.25
C ASN A 59 -18.53 -23.78 3.46
N VAL A 60 -19.71 -23.66 4.08
CA VAL A 60 -20.35 -22.38 4.39
C VAL A 60 -20.12 -22.10 5.87
N TYR A 61 -19.36 -21.05 6.16
CA TYR A 61 -19.00 -20.64 7.51
C TYR A 61 -19.76 -19.40 7.92
N THR A 62 -20.00 -19.28 9.23
CA THR A 62 -20.61 -18.07 9.79
C THR A 62 -19.73 -16.85 9.60
N VAL A 63 -20.35 -15.69 9.50
CA VAL A 63 -19.67 -14.38 9.54
C VAL A 63 -19.94 -13.66 10.86
N ILE A 64 -20.79 -14.24 11.71
CA ILE A 64 -21.15 -13.65 12.98
C ILE A 64 -19.92 -13.67 13.89
N ASP A 65 -19.62 -12.53 14.49
CA ASP A 65 -18.48 -12.33 15.40
C ASP A 65 -17.07 -12.53 14.80
N GLU A 66 -16.95 -12.82 13.50
CA GLU A 66 -15.66 -12.96 12.84
C GLU A 66 -14.85 -11.66 12.84
N TRP A 67 -15.56 -10.53 12.89
CA TRP A 67 -14.93 -9.21 13.01
C TRP A 67 -14.09 -9.05 14.27
N ASN A 68 -14.52 -9.65 15.39
CA ASN A 68 -13.79 -9.60 16.65
C ASN A 68 -12.67 -10.65 16.75
N LYS A 69 -12.64 -11.61 15.83
CA LYS A 69 -11.69 -12.74 15.83
C LYS A 69 -10.53 -12.57 14.88
N SER A 70 -10.53 -11.52 14.08
CA SER A 70 -9.46 -11.25 13.13
C SER A 70 -9.21 -9.76 12.94
N THR A 71 -7.96 -9.39 12.73
CA THR A 71 -7.57 -8.03 12.38
C THR A 71 -6.64 -8.04 11.17
N ASP A 72 -6.76 -7.04 10.30
CA ASP A 72 -5.83 -6.76 9.21
C ASP A 72 -5.59 -5.25 9.16
N ASN A 73 -4.67 -4.81 9.99
CA ASN A 73 -4.31 -3.40 10.08
C ASN A 73 -3.22 -3.05 9.06
N ARG A 74 -3.52 -2.12 8.17
CA ARG A 74 -2.62 -1.63 7.15
C ARG A 74 -2.34 -0.15 7.33
N GLN A 75 -1.08 0.19 7.29
CA GLN A 75 -0.63 1.57 7.42
C GLN A 75 0.27 1.91 6.25
N THR A 76 0.02 3.04 5.63
CA THR A 76 0.84 3.55 4.54
C THR A 76 1.26 4.98 4.89
N PHE A 77 2.55 5.22 4.89
CA PHE A 77 3.13 6.56 4.92
C PHE A 77 3.80 6.82 3.58
N ARG A 78 3.54 7.96 2.96
CA ARG A 78 4.20 8.41 1.74
C ARG A 78 4.60 9.86 1.85
N ALA A 79 5.82 10.17 1.44
CA ALA A 79 6.35 11.52 1.34
C ALA A 79 6.90 11.72 -0.08
N LEU A 80 6.41 12.75 -0.73
CA LEU A 80 6.82 13.17 -2.08
C LEU A 80 7.46 14.54 -2.00
N GLY A 81 8.59 14.72 -2.66
CA GLY A 81 9.24 16.02 -2.78
C GLY A 81 9.41 16.41 -4.25
N SER A 82 9.43 17.69 -4.50
CA SER A 82 9.83 18.27 -5.78
C SER A 82 10.64 19.55 -5.51
N PHE A 83 11.88 19.54 -5.94
CA PHE A 83 12.81 20.65 -5.75
C PHE A 83 13.39 21.00 -7.09
N TYR A 84 13.57 22.30 -7.37
CA TYR A 84 14.26 22.75 -8.56
C TYR A 84 15.06 24.03 -8.33
N GLY A 85 16.15 24.13 -9.05
CA GLY A 85 16.95 25.34 -9.20
C GLY A 85 17.07 25.70 -10.67
N GLN A 86 16.97 26.97 -10.98
CA GLN A 86 17.17 27.49 -12.34
C GLN A 86 18.17 28.63 -12.32
N PHE A 87 19.10 28.59 -13.25
CA PHE A 87 20.16 29.57 -13.43
C PHE A 87 20.10 30.14 -14.84
N ASP A 88 19.94 31.44 -14.97
CA ASP A 88 19.93 32.17 -16.24
C ASP A 88 21.32 32.85 -16.41
N PHE A 89 22.15 32.26 -17.25
CA PHE A 89 23.53 32.69 -17.41
C PHE A 89 23.67 34.05 -18.09
N GLY A 90 22.72 34.46 -18.93
CA GLY A 90 22.69 35.76 -19.55
C GLY A 90 22.59 36.91 -18.55
N LYS A 91 22.07 36.67 -17.35
CA LYS A 91 22.02 37.66 -16.26
C LYS A 91 23.38 37.86 -15.58
N ILE A 92 24.29 36.90 -15.73
CA ILE A 92 25.63 36.94 -15.13
C ILE A 92 26.64 37.41 -16.16
N TRP A 93 26.49 36.97 -17.42
CA TRP A 93 27.42 37.32 -18.49
C TRP A 93 26.70 37.44 -19.83
N ALA A 94 26.68 38.65 -20.39
CA ALA A 94 25.91 39.01 -21.58
C ALA A 94 26.15 38.09 -22.81
N PRO A 95 27.39 37.58 -23.12
CA PRO A 95 27.58 36.63 -24.22
C PRO A 95 26.79 35.31 -24.10
N LEU A 96 26.36 34.93 -22.90
CA LEU A 96 25.55 33.74 -22.63
C LEU A 96 24.05 34.04 -22.58
N GLU A 97 23.62 35.15 -23.13
CA GLU A 97 22.20 35.49 -23.25
C GLU A 97 21.43 34.40 -23.99
N GLY A 98 20.30 33.98 -23.39
CA GLY A 98 19.47 32.87 -23.88
C GLY A 98 19.85 31.48 -23.34
N LEU A 99 20.97 31.37 -22.60
CA LEU A 99 21.37 30.13 -21.97
C LEU A 99 20.82 30.03 -20.54
N SER A 100 20.07 28.95 -20.26
CA SER A 100 19.61 28.64 -18.89
C SER A 100 19.86 27.16 -18.57
N TYR A 101 20.10 26.91 -17.30
CA TYR A 101 20.24 25.58 -16.73
C TYR A 101 19.22 25.38 -15.63
N LYS A 102 18.51 24.26 -15.68
CA LYS A 102 17.55 23.84 -14.65
C LYS A 102 17.92 22.47 -14.14
N ILE A 103 18.06 22.35 -12.84
CA ILE A 103 18.17 21.09 -12.13
C ILE A 103 16.86 20.83 -11.38
N SER A 104 16.32 19.62 -11.48
CA SER A 104 15.12 19.21 -10.76
C SER A 104 15.38 17.89 -10.05
N PHE A 105 14.97 17.81 -8.79
CA PHE A 105 15.10 16.60 -7.95
C PHE A 105 13.78 16.25 -7.33
N GLY A 106 13.32 15.02 -7.58
CA GLY A 106 12.04 14.50 -7.11
C GLY A 106 12.22 13.23 -6.29
N PRO A 107 12.37 13.30 -4.96
CA PRO A 107 12.35 12.13 -4.09
C PRO A 107 10.93 11.65 -3.83
N ASP A 108 10.74 10.33 -3.75
CA ASP A 108 9.50 9.64 -3.35
C ASP A 108 9.85 8.53 -2.36
N PHE A 109 9.33 8.65 -1.16
CA PHE A 109 9.47 7.67 -0.10
C PHE A 109 8.10 7.11 0.27
N ARG A 110 7.96 5.79 0.33
CA ARG A 110 6.77 5.10 0.80
C ARG A 110 7.14 3.98 1.78
N HIS A 111 6.48 3.97 2.90
CA HIS A 111 6.55 2.90 3.88
C HIS A 111 5.17 2.29 4.08
N TYR A 112 5.05 1.00 3.84
CA TYR A 112 3.86 0.20 4.05
C TYR A 112 4.09 -0.80 5.16
N ARG A 113 3.11 -0.96 6.02
CA ARG A 113 3.10 -1.93 7.11
C ARG A 113 1.75 -2.62 7.16
N GLN A 114 1.75 -3.93 7.35
CA GLN A 114 0.56 -4.73 7.54
C GLN A 114 0.75 -5.63 8.76
N GLY A 115 -0.19 -5.58 9.68
CA GLY A 115 -0.31 -6.50 10.81
C GLY A 115 -1.59 -7.30 10.69
N ILE A 116 -1.49 -8.62 10.67
CA ILE A 116 -2.62 -9.54 10.59
C ILE A 116 -2.62 -10.37 11.86
N PHE A 117 -3.78 -10.51 12.46
CA PHE A 117 -4.02 -11.50 13.50
C PHE A 117 -5.30 -12.27 13.17
N ILE A 118 -5.31 -13.59 13.39
CA ILE A 118 -6.47 -14.46 13.24
C ILE A 118 -6.51 -15.40 14.45
N SER A 119 -7.57 -15.28 15.24
CA SER A 119 -7.82 -16.14 16.39
C SER A 119 -8.06 -17.58 15.95
N LYS A 120 -7.68 -18.53 16.80
CA LYS A 120 -8.03 -19.95 16.66
C LYS A 120 -9.56 -20.19 16.61
N ASP A 121 -10.32 -19.28 17.22
CA ASP A 121 -11.78 -19.36 17.32
C ASP A 121 -12.49 -18.77 16.09
N SER A 122 -11.73 -18.22 15.15
CA SER A 122 -12.26 -17.79 13.84
C SER A 122 -12.71 -18.98 13.02
N ALA A 123 -13.83 -18.84 12.32
CA ALA A 123 -14.33 -19.84 11.39
C ALA A 123 -13.29 -20.21 10.30
N VAL A 124 -12.40 -19.28 9.95
CA VAL A 124 -11.27 -19.53 9.02
C VAL A 124 -10.24 -20.49 9.61
N LYS A 125 -9.98 -20.41 10.91
CA LYS A 125 -8.99 -21.27 11.59
C LYS A 125 -9.59 -22.56 12.11
N MET A 126 -10.89 -22.60 12.35
CA MET A 126 -11.63 -23.79 12.74
C MET A 126 -11.00 -24.57 13.90
N GLY A 127 -10.68 -23.86 15.00
CA GLY A 127 -10.10 -24.45 16.21
C GLY A 127 -8.61 -24.79 16.07
N SER A 128 -7.93 -24.37 14.99
CA SER A 128 -6.48 -24.46 14.92
C SER A 128 -5.82 -23.35 15.77
N LYS A 129 -4.50 -23.22 15.66
CA LYS A 129 -3.76 -22.25 16.49
C LYS A 129 -3.96 -20.81 16.00
N ASN A 130 -3.81 -19.84 16.91
CA ASN A 130 -3.75 -18.42 16.55
C ASN A 130 -2.67 -18.18 15.50
N TYR A 131 -2.94 -17.26 14.60
CA TYR A 131 -2.02 -16.90 13.53
C TYR A 131 -1.76 -15.39 13.57
N ALA A 132 -0.51 -14.99 13.46
CA ALA A 132 -0.15 -13.61 13.21
C ALA A 132 0.83 -13.51 12.03
N LYS A 133 0.73 -12.40 11.32
CA LYS A 133 1.66 -12.03 10.27
C LYS A 133 1.97 -10.54 10.36
N TYR A 134 3.23 -10.22 10.24
CA TYR A 134 3.71 -8.86 10.06
C TYR A 134 4.41 -8.76 8.72
N ALA A 135 4.07 -7.75 7.94
CA ALA A 135 4.73 -7.48 6.68
C ALA A 135 5.04 -5.98 6.56
N THR A 136 6.19 -5.67 6.01
CA THR A 136 6.62 -4.29 5.76
C THR A 136 7.26 -4.18 4.40
N ASP A 137 6.91 -3.09 3.69
CA ASP A 137 7.55 -2.71 2.44
C ASP A 137 8.05 -1.26 2.56
N ARG A 138 9.30 -1.04 2.21
CA ARG A 138 9.90 0.27 2.12
C ARG A 138 10.35 0.53 0.69
N TYR A 139 9.90 1.65 0.15
CA TYR A 139 10.23 2.10 -1.18
C TYR A 139 10.92 3.45 -1.09
N LEU A 140 12.04 3.57 -1.75
CA LEU A 140 12.75 4.82 -1.93
C LEU A 140 13.06 4.98 -3.41
N SER A 141 12.53 6.00 -4.02
CA SER A 141 12.89 6.37 -5.38
C SER A 141 13.23 7.84 -5.48
N TRP A 142 14.01 8.18 -6.48
CA TRP A 142 14.30 9.56 -6.83
C TRP A 142 14.54 9.70 -8.32
N THR A 143 14.24 10.88 -8.81
CA THR A 143 14.55 11.31 -10.18
C THR A 143 15.32 12.62 -10.10
N LEU A 144 16.38 12.72 -10.90
CA LEU A 144 17.21 13.91 -11.06
C LEU A 144 17.24 14.26 -12.55
N ASP A 145 16.75 15.44 -12.87
CA ASP A 145 16.74 15.97 -14.23
C ASP A 145 17.64 17.19 -14.32
N ASN A 146 18.53 17.16 -15.31
CA ASN A 146 19.38 18.27 -15.68
C ASN A 146 18.95 18.76 -17.07
N GLN A 147 18.53 19.98 -17.18
CA GLN A 147 18.05 20.57 -18.41
C GLN A 147 18.82 21.84 -18.75
N ILE A 148 19.40 21.87 -19.94
CA ILE A 148 20.02 23.04 -20.52
C ILE A 148 19.14 23.54 -21.66
N ASN A 149 18.76 24.80 -21.61
CA ASN A 149 18.01 25.45 -22.66
C ASN A 149 18.83 26.62 -23.22
N TYR A 150 18.91 26.70 -24.51
CA TYR A 150 19.49 27.84 -25.22
C TYR A 150 18.47 28.37 -26.22
N ASN A 151 18.08 29.63 -26.07
CA ASN A 151 17.13 30.32 -26.95
C ASN A 151 17.75 31.65 -27.40
N LYS A 152 17.95 31.80 -28.70
CA LYS A 152 18.53 33.05 -29.25
C LYS A 152 17.91 33.39 -30.57
N THR A 153 17.68 34.69 -30.75
CA THR A 153 17.17 35.26 -32.00
C THR A 153 18.35 35.88 -32.79
N PHE A 154 18.48 35.43 -34.02
CA PHE A 154 19.45 35.95 -35.00
C PHE A 154 18.71 36.60 -36.16
N GLY A 155 18.57 37.93 -36.08
CA GLY A 155 17.79 38.69 -37.08
C GLY A 155 16.33 38.21 -37.16
N LYS A 156 15.95 37.51 -38.24
CA LYS A 156 14.61 36.96 -38.42
C LYS A 156 14.46 35.50 -38.02
N HIS A 157 15.52 34.88 -37.55
CA HIS A 157 15.56 33.44 -37.18
C HIS A 157 15.63 33.28 -35.69
N ASN A 158 14.79 32.40 -35.15
CA ASN A 158 14.81 32.00 -33.72
C ASN A 158 15.37 30.58 -33.62
N LEU A 159 16.42 30.41 -32.83
CA LEU A 159 17.01 29.11 -32.52
C LEU A 159 16.67 28.75 -31.08
N GLY A 160 16.04 27.58 -30.89
CA GLY A 160 15.80 26.97 -29.58
C GLY A 160 16.40 25.58 -29.53
N VAL A 161 17.27 25.34 -28.54
CA VAL A 161 17.88 24.03 -28.27
C VAL A 161 17.64 23.66 -26.83
N THR A 162 17.18 22.44 -26.61
CA THR A 162 17.03 21.88 -25.25
C THR A 162 17.78 20.57 -25.18
N LEU A 163 18.66 20.45 -24.18
CA LEU A 163 19.33 19.21 -23.81
C LEU A 163 18.79 18.77 -22.46
N LEU A 164 18.37 17.53 -22.37
CA LEU A 164 17.85 16.93 -21.13
C LEU A 164 18.67 15.67 -20.82
N GLN A 165 19.15 15.59 -19.57
CA GLN A 165 19.74 14.39 -19.00
C GLN A 165 18.94 14.02 -17.75
N SER A 166 18.43 12.80 -17.70
CA SER A 166 17.64 12.28 -16.58
C SER A 166 18.32 11.08 -15.96
N ALA A 167 18.31 11.03 -14.63
CA ALA A 167 18.75 9.89 -13.87
C ALA A 167 17.70 9.54 -12.81
N SER A 168 17.43 8.25 -12.64
CA SER A 168 16.49 7.80 -11.62
C SER A 168 17.01 6.54 -10.94
N LYS A 169 16.62 6.36 -9.68
CA LYS A 169 16.89 5.14 -8.93
C LYS A 169 15.65 4.74 -8.16
N TYR A 170 15.38 3.45 -8.15
CA TYR A 170 14.32 2.83 -7.37
C TYR A 170 14.92 1.74 -6.49
N ASN A 171 14.60 1.78 -5.21
CA ASN A 171 14.96 0.75 -4.25
C ASN A 171 13.72 0.27 -3.51
N LYS A 172 13.57 -1.05 -3.40
CA LYS A 172 12.49 -1.69 -2.64
C LYS A 172 13.10 -2.67 -1.65
N GLU A 173 12.69 -2.55 -0.40
CA GLU A 173 12.98 -3.52 0.65
C GLU A 173 11.65 -4.07 1.16
N SER A 174 11.55 -5.39 1.25
CA SER A 174 10.35 -6.08 1.73
C SER A 174 10.74 -7.10 2.78
N GLY A 175 9.98 -7.14 3.86
CA GLY A 175 10.14 -8.13 4.92
C GLY A 175 8.79 -8.66 5.34
N SER A 176 8.69 -9.95 5.65
CA SER A 176 7.49 -10.51 6.25
C SER A 176 7.85 -11.64 7.20
N GLU A 177 7.16 -11.67 8.32
CA GLU A 177 7.27 -12.67 9.35
C GLU A 177 5.87 -13.20 9.66
N SER A 178 5.76 -14.48 9.96
CA SER A 178 4.51 -15.09 10.39
C SER A 178 4.76 -16.12 11.48
N ALA A 179 3.83 -16.21 12.40
CA ALA A 179 3.88 -17.15 13.49
C ALA A 179 2.53 -17.84 13.68
N ASN A 180 2.58 -19.12 14.02
CA ASN A 180 1.43 -19.90 14.45
C ASN A 180 1.61 -20.26 15.95
N ALA A 181 0.51 -20.49 16.63
CA ALA A 181 0.51 -20.86 18.05
C ALA A 181 0.99 -19.74 18.99
N ILE A 182 0.62 -18.50 18.69
CA ILE A 182 0.88 -17.39 19.59
C ILE A 182 -0.03 -17.54 20.81
N PRO A 183 0.49 -17.32 22.05
CA PRO A 183 -0.36 -17.19 23.23
C PRO A 183 -1.38 -16.06 23.00
N ASN A 184 -2.47 -16.09 23.73
CA ASN A 184 -3.57 -15.13 23.59
C ASN A 184 -3.09 -13.67 23.46
N GLU A 185 -3.92 -12.90 22.76
CA GLU A 185 -3.89 -11.44 22.79
C GLU A 185 -3.98 -10.93 24.24
N ASN A 186 -3.03 -10.15 24.64
CA ASN A 186 -3.15 -9.16 25.71
C ASN A 186 -2.68 -7.82 25.17
#